data_1dbd8eab07a38409853ecc5c1f5294c2
#
_entry.id   1dbd8eab07a38409853ecc5c1f5294c2
#
_cell.length_a   1.000
_cell.length_b   1.000
_cell.length_c   1.000
_cell.angle_alpha   90.00
_cell.angle_beta   90.00
_cell.angle_gamma   90.00
#
_symmetry.space_group_name_H-M   'P 1'
#
loop_
_entity.id
_entity.type
_entity.pdbx_description
1 polymer ?
#
loop_
_entity_poly.entity_id
_entity_poly.type
_entity_poly.pdbx_seq_one_letter_code
_entity_poly.pdbx_strand_id
1 'polypeptide(L)'
;MMHTRNPPFARIAWVLLAVTAFASTGQACGPDFPMSLLENRQSALSYAPEGSLEFELNQLSGSSRNPASSPNTEFLSARTEAEAQGLDKAQAAAIASMREARSAPAALLLAANLPQDVGLYTAGAVAWSLGNIEESLELFRAVSALAPADRARRGVWSAFMEGRAHYRLKDLAGAAEAFERTRREAATGAADPLLLSVESLGEQARVLRESGDPIAAVHLYMEQAARGGAGAIDSLRIVAKDAVLDPAAFDILSGDPEGRKLLVAYLFARSVQLEEAIQWDRVSYERAMSAESARAQVVAVIDKLLALPPEAISTPDRVAALAYRVGEYDKAAQWAGRSTEPLATWIRAKLALRNGDTDSAAKFYAEAAAQFPTREEAAGSEYFTWNRLYEPPSCSVNAEAGVLALSRGEYVQALALLYQAGSQYWRDAAYVAERVLTLDELKSFVDRVAPRADDVNVENTTYLFYPRLGPQIRWLLARRLMREGNTGIALAYFDDPQLQIRAKQYAALLK
;
A
#
# COMPACT_ATOMS: atom_id res chain seq x y z
N MET A 1 34.93 44.13 -58.50
CA MET A 1 35.72 43.07 -57.89
C MET A 1 36.69 43.69 -56.87
N MET A 2 36.32 43.66 -55.59
CA MET A 2 37.22 44.03 -54.48
C MET A 2 37.15 42.93 -53.44
N HIS A 3 38.18 42.10 -53.37
CA HIS A 3 38.44 41.11 -52.34
C HIS A 3 39.01 41.83 -51.10
N THR A 4 38.22 41.96 -50.04
CA THR A 4 38.76 42.37 -48.73
C THR A 4 39.23 41.09 -48.00
N ARG A 5 40.54 40.91 -47.93
CA ARG A 5 41.19 39.90 -47.07
C ARG A 5 41.06 40.33 -45.60
N ASN A 6 40.33 39.55 -44.81
CA ASN A 6 40.34 39.70 -43.34
C ASN A 6 41.73 39.36 -42.78
N PRO A 7 42.28 40.18 -41.87
CA PRO A 7 43.59 39.94 -41.30
C PRO A 7 43.58 38.74 -40.35
N PRO A 8 44.70 37.97 -40.28
CA PRO A 8 44.77 36.71 -39.51
C PRO A 8 44.53 36.88 -37.99
N PHE A 9 44.66 38.06 -37.46
CA PHE A 9 44.43 38.37 -36.04
C PHE A 9 42.97 38.22 -35.58
N ALA A 10 42.00 38.35 -36.47
CA ALA A 10 40.57 38.15 -36.13
C ALA A 10 40.25 36.68 -35.86
N ARG A 11 40.94 35.75 -36.49
CA ARG A 11 40.72 34.29 -36.25
C ARG A 11 41.30 33.79 -34.93
N ILE A 12 42.41 34.40 -34.48
CA ILE A 12 43.05 34.06 -33.20
C ILE A 12 42.20 34.61 -32.03
N ALA A 13 41.62 35.81 -32.19
CA ALA A 13 40.73 36.38 -31.18
C ALA A 13 39.45 35.53 -30.96
N TRP A 14 38.87 34.98 -32.01
CA TRP A 14 37.70 34.08 -31.92
C TRP A 14 38.04 32.74 -31.28
N VAL A 15 39.23 32.19 -31.53
CA VAL A 15 39.68 30.94 -30.91
C VAL A 15 39.97 31.12 -29.43
N LEU A 16 40.59 32.27 -29.04
CA LEU A 16 40.81 32.60 -27.64
C LEU A 16 39.49 32.91 -26.89
N LEU A 17 38.51 33.56 -27.53
CA LEU A 17 37.19 33.78 -26.95
C LEU A 17 36.40 32.47 -26.81
N ALA A 18 36.53 31.56 -27.75
CA ALA A 18 35.90 30.25 -27.68
C ALA A 18 36.52 29.35 -26.59
N VAL A 19 37.83 29.43 -26.38
CA VAL A 19 38.52 28.67 -25.31
C VAL A 19 38.21 29.26 -23.93
N THR A 20 38.05 30.57 -23.80
CA THR A 20 37.62 31.19 -22.53
C THR A 20 36.15 31.03 -22.25
N ALA A 21 35.28 30.83 -23.26
CA ALA A 21 33.87 30.53 -23.07
C ALA A 21 33.66 29.08 -22.64
N PHE A 22 34.59 28.14 -22.91
CA PHE A 22 34.58 26.78 -22.40
C PHE A 22 35.37 26.61 -21.09
N ALA A 23 36.05 27.64 -20.58
CA ALA A 23 36.46 27.71 -19.20
C ALA A 23 35.29 28.17 -18.31
N SER A 24 34.10 27.68 -18.55
CA SER A 24 33.08 27.66 -17.52
C SER A 24 33.68 26.85 -16.37
N THR A 25 33.91 27.54 -15.28
CA THR A 25 34.19 26.98 -13.98
C THR A 25 33.49 25.64 -13.88
N GLY A 26 34.25 24.56 -14.02
CA GLY A 26 33.79 23.26 -13.54
C GLY A 26 33.56 23.50 -12.06
N GLN A 27 32.35 23.91 -11.71
CA GLN A 27 31.85 23.68 -10.38
C GLN A 27 31.98 22.15 -10.27
N ALA A 28 33.03 21.72 -9.58
CA ALA A 28 33.07 20.40 -9.02
C ALA A 28 31.88 20.38 -8.06
N CYS A 29 30.70 20.08 -8.62
CA CYS A 29 29.54 19.75 -7.82
C CYS A 29 30.02 18.59 -6.96
N GLY A 30 30.26 18.87 -5.69
CA GLY A 30 30.40 17.82 -4.71
C GLY A 30 29.18 16.92 -4.85
N PRO A 31 29.20 15.71 -4.29
CA PRO A 31 28.06 14.82 -4.39
C PRO A 31 26.80 15.59 -4.03
N ASP A 32 25.89 15.66 -5.00
CA ASP A 32 24.59 16.27 -4.80
C ASP A 32 23.75 15.23 -4.03
N PHE A 33 23.35 15.55 -2.81
CA PHE A 33 22.43 14.79 -2.00
C PHE A 33 21.15 15.58 -1.89
N PRO A 34 20.25 15.53 -2.88
CA PRO A 34 18.93 16.15 -2.74
C PRO A 34 18.25 15.50 -1.54
N MET A 35 18.15 16.26 -0.45
CA MET A 35 17.61 15.81 0.82
C MET A 35 16.09 15.74 0.72
N SER A 36 15.45 14.81 1.44
CA SER A 36 13.99 14.73 1.51
C SER A 36 13.42 15.40 2.75
N LEU A 37 14.07 15.23 3.89
CA LEU A 37 13.64 15.80 5.18
C LEU A 37 14.37 17.07 5.52
N LEU A 38 15.68 17.12 5.28
CA LEU A 38 16.54 18.22 5.75
C LEU A 38 16.37 19.49 4.96
N GLU A 39 15.80 19.45 3.74
CA GLU A 39 15.43 20.65 2.98
C GLU A 39 14.31 21.44 3.67
N ASN A 40 13.36 20.76 4.29
CA ASN A 40 12.23 21.38 5.00
C ASN A 40 11.97 20.72 6.35
N ARG A 41 12.89 20.92 7.29
CA ARG A 41 12.85 20.29 8.63
C ARG A 41 11.57 20.60 9.39
N GLN A 42 11.07 21.83 9.32
CA GLN A 42 9.85 22.21 10.02
C GLN A 42 8.64 21.46 9.45
N SER A 43 8.54 21.36 8.15
CA SER A 43 7.47 20.62 7.49
C SER A 43 7.55 19.13 7.84
N ALA A 44 8.75 18.52 7.76
CA ALA A 44 8.95 17.11 8.10
C ALA A 44 8.46 16.76 9.52
N LEU A 45 8.75 17.63 10.50
CA LEU A 45 8.34 17.44 11.89
C LEU A 45 6.86 17.74 12.15
N SER A 46 6.19 18.53 11.29
CA SER A 46 4.82 18.98 11.49
C SER A 46 3.76 18.11 10.79
N TYR A 47 4.12 17.26 9.83
CA TYR A 47 3.15 16.40 9.16
C TYR A 47 2.51 15.41 10.12
N ALA A 48 1.20 15.16 9.95
CA ALA A 48 0.50 14.11 10.67
C ALA A 48 0.91 12.73 10.12
N PRO A 49 1.11 11.73 10.98
CA PRO A 49 1.28 10.36 10.52
C PRO A 49 0.11 9.86 9.68
N GLU A 50 0.40 9.01 8.69
CA GLU A 50 -0.60 8.31 7.88
C GLU A 50 -0.33 6.80 7.99
N GLY A 51 -1.41 6.00 7.86
CA GLY A 51 -1.34 4.55 7.90
C GLY A 51 -1.44 3.90 6.52
N SER A 52 -1.26 2.59 6.50
CA SER A 52 -1.61 1.74 5.35
C SER A 52 -3.08 1.34 5.44
N LEU A 53 -3.89 1.65 4.41
CA LEU A 53 -5.30 1.26 4.40
C LEU A 53 -5.46 -0.26 4.44
N GLU A 54 -4.60 -0.97 3.75
CA GLU A 54 -4.65 -2.42 3.75
C GLU A 54 -4.35 -3.01 5.12
N PHE A 55 -3.33 -2.49 5.81
CA PHE A 55 -3.07 -2.88 7.19
C PHE A 55 -4.30 -2.62 8.07
N GLU A 56 -4.88 -1.42 8.01
CA GLU A 56 -6.06 -1.07 8.80
C GLU A 56 -7.25 -2.01 8.51
N LEU A 57 -7.54 -2.29 7.24
CA LEU A 57 -8.65 -3.16 6.85
C LEU A 57 -8.40 -4.63 7.22
N ASN A 58 -7.16 -5.11 7.10
CA ASN A 58 -6.79 -6.45 7.56
C ASN A 58 -6.93 -6.59 9.08
N GLN A 59 -6.56 -5.57 9.84
CA GLN A 59 -6.77 -5.55 11.29
C GLN A 59 -8.26 -5.59 11.65
N LEU A 60 -9.10 -4.82 10.97
CA LEU A 60 -10.54 -4.79 11.20
C LEU A 60 -11.20 -6.14 10.92
N SER A 61 -10.81 -6.78 9.85
CA SER A 61 -11.36 -8.09 9.45
C SER A 61 -10.76 -9.27 10.19
N GLY A 62 -9.66 -9.08 10.93
CA GLY A 62 -8.90 -10.18 11.54
C GLY A 62 -8.18 -11.05 10.51
N SER A 63 -8.02 -10.58 9.29
CA SER A 63 -7.32 -11.30 8.22
C SER A 63 -5.81 -11.23 8.45
N SER A 64 -5.16 -12.40 8.41
CA SER A 64 -3.70 -12.52 8.42
C SER A 64 -3.12 -12.78 7.03
N ARG A 65 -3.96 -12.89 6.01
CA ARG A 65 -3.56 -13.15 4.63
C ARG A 65 -3.59 -11.89 3.80
N ASN A 66 -2.48 -11.69 3.11
CA ASN A 66 -2.43 -10.88 1.91
C ASN A 66 -3.27 -11.57 0.83
N PRO A 67 -4.37 -10.99 0.34
CA PRO A 67 -5.07 -11.58 -0.79
C PRO A 67 -4.13 -11.53 -1.98
N ALA A 68 -3.57 -12.67 -2.36
CA ALA A 68 -2.91 -12.78 -3.64
C ALA A 68 -3.95 -12.44 -4.71
N SER A 69 -3.76 -11.34 -5.41
CA SER A 69 -4.52 -11.02 -6.61
C SER A 69 -4.16 -12.08 -7.66
N SER A 70 -4.99 -13.14 -7.73
CA SER A 70 -4.82 -14.14 -8.77
C SER A 70 -5.06 -13.50 -10.13
N PRO A 71 -4.10 -13.54 -11.06
CA PRO A 71 -4.34 -13.12 -12.41
C PRO A 71 -5.53 -13.89 -13.01
N ASN A 72 -6.30 -13.26 -13.90
CA ASN A 72 -7.45 -13.90 -14.58
C ASN A 72 -7.12 -15.26 -15.22
N THR A 73 -5.87 -15.49 -15.63
CA THR A 73 -5.38 -16.74 -16.20
C THR A 73 -5.32 -17.89 -15.18
N GLU A 74 -4.92 -17.61 -13.93
CA GLU A 74 -4.90 -18.62 -12.85
C GLU A 74 -6.32 -19.02 -12.45
N PHE A 75 -7.26 -18.09 -12.45
CA PHE A 75 -8.66 -18.40 -12.15
C PHE A 75 -9.27 -19.32 -13.22
N LEU A 76 -8.98 -19.11 -14.50
CA LEU A 76 -9.49 -19.97 -15.58
C LEU A 76 -8.95 -21.39 -15.51
N SER A 77 -7.66 -21.57 -15.19
CA SER A 77 -7.07 -22.91 -15.02
C SER A 77 -7.65 -23.60 -13.78
N ALA A 78 -7.72 -22.92 -12.65
CA ALA A 78 -8.31 -23.46 -11.42
C ALA A 78 -9.78 -23.89 -11.62
N ARG A 79 -10.57 -23.09 -12.36
CA ARG A 79 -11.94 -23.45 -12.71
C ARG A 79 -11.98 -24.74 -13.55
N THR A 80 -11.15 -24.85 -14.58
CA THR A 80 -11.13 -26.01 -15.47
C THR A 80 -10.74 -27.29 -14.72
N GLU A 81 -9.75 -27.20 -13.84
CA GLU A 81 -9.36 -28.30 -12.97
C GLU A 81 -10.46 -28.70 -12.00
N ALA A 82 -11.10 -27.71 -11.37
CA ALA A 82 -12.20 -27.93 -10.44
C ALA A 82 -13.45 -28.52 -11.14
N GLU A 83 -13.73 -28.13 -12.39
CA GLU A 83 -14.81 -28.71 -13.20
C GLU A 83 -14.59 -30.19 -13.49
N ALA A 84 -13.35 -30.62 -13.67
CA ALA A 84 -12.98 -32.01 -13.95
C ALA A 84 -12.81 -32.87 -12.68
N GLN A 85 -12.77 -32.28 -11.50
CA GLN A 85 -12.47 -32.97 -10.25
C GLN A 85 -13.48 -34.06 -9.96
N GLY A 86 -13.01 -35.30 -9.72
CA GLY A 86 -13.84 -36.47 -9.42
C GLY A 86 -14.64 -37.05 -10.60
N LEU A 87 -14.26 -36.63 -11.84
CA LEU A 87 -14.82 -37.13 -13.09
C LEU A 87 -13.76 -37.94 -13.85
N ASP A 88 -14.22 -38.90 -14.65
CA ASP A 88 -13.33 -39.65 -15.55
C ASP A 88 -12.98 -38.80 -16.80
N LYS A 89 -12.03 -39.32 -17.60
CA LYS A 89 -11.53 -38.61 -18.78
C LYS A 89 -12.60 -38.35 -19.85
N ALA A 90 -13.55 -39.28 -20.01
CA ALA A 90 -14.65 -39.15 -20.98
C ALA A 90 -15.66 -38.09 -20.50
N GLN A 91 -15.97 -38.08 -19.20
CA GLN A 91 -16.83 -37.07 -18.57
C GLN A 91 -16.22 -35.67 -18.66
N ALA A 92 -14.92 -35.52 -18.38
CA ALA A 92 -14.21 -34.24 -18.53
C ALA A 92 -14.23 -33.73 -19.99
N ALA A 93 -14.04 -34.64 -20.97
CA ALA A 93 -14.14 -34.30 -22.40
C ALA A 93 -15.57 -33.88 -22.80
N ALA A 94 -16.60 -34.52 -22.20
CA ALA A 94 -18.00 -34.15 -22.43
C ALA A 94 -18.27 -32.72 -21.93
N ILE A 95 -17.78 -32.32 -20.74
CA ILE A 95 -17.89 -30.93 -20.25
C ILE A 95 -17.27 -29.95 -21.24
N ALA A 96 -16.05 -30.23 -21.74
CA ALA A 96 -15.39 -29.37 -22.71
C ALA A 96 -16.26 -29.21 -23.98
N SER A 97 -16.79 -30.31 -24.51
CA SER A 97 -17.70 -30.25 -25.66
C SER A 97 -18.99 -29.48 -25.38
N MET A 98 -19.57 -29.64 -24.19
CA MET A 98 -20.76 -28.88 -23.76
C MET A 98 -20.46 -27.37 -23.74
N ARG A 99 -19.29 -26.95 -23.29
CA ARG A 99 -18.86 -25.52 -23.22
C ARG A 99 -18.79 -24.86 -24.60
N GLU A 100 -18.59 -25.62 -25.66
CA GLU A 100 -18.57 -25.16 -27.04
C GLU A 100 -19.95 -25.15 -27.70
N ALA A 101 -20.98 -25.67 -27.04
CA ALA A 101 -22.33 -25.73 -27.56
C ALA A 101 -22.94 -24.34 -27.78
N ARG A 102 -23.73 -24.21 -28.84
CA ARG A 102 -24.37 -22.93 -29.24
C ARG A 102 -25.70 -22.66 -28.55
N SER A 103 -26.16 -23.54 -27.69
CA SER A 103 -27.39 -23.41 -26.87
C SER A 103 -27.35 -24.38 -25.70
N ALA A 104 -28.10 -24.09 -24.63
CA ALA A 104 -28.22 -25.00 -23.50
C ALA A 104 -28.89 -26.33 -23.85
N PRO A 105 -29.95 -26.37 -24.69
CA PRO A 105 -30.51 -27.66 -25.17
C PRO A 105 -29.47 -28.51 -25.91
N ALA A 106 -28.63 -27.88 -26.76
CA ALA A 106 -27.57 -28.62 -27.45
C ALA A 106 -26.50 -29.14 -26.46
N ALA A 107 -26.19 -28.38 -25.43
CA ALA A 107 -25.28 -28.82 -24.36
C ALA A 107 -25.86 -30.01 -23.59
N LEU A 108 -27.16 -29.99 -23.25
CA LEU A 108 -27.83 -31.09 -22.54
C LEU A 108 -27.80 -32.42 -23.31
N LEU A 109 -27.86 -32.41 -24.66
CA LEU A 109 -27.71 -33.62 -25.46
C LEU A 109 -26.32 -34.26 -25.30
N LEU A 110 -25.30 -33.52 -24.95
CA LEU A 110 -23.95 -34.02 -24.71
C LEU A 110 -23.73 -34.48 -23.25
N ALA A 111 -24.70 -34.25 -22.37
CA ALA A 111 -24.60 -34.56 -20.94
C ALA A 111 -24.96 -35.98 -20.57
N ALA A 112 -25.32 -36.86 -21.51
CA ALA A 112 -25.94 -38.19 -21.25
C ALA A 112 -25.15 -39.10 -20.27
N ASN A 113 -23.83 -38.99 -20.23
CA ASN A 113 -22.95 -39.78 -19.35
C ASN A 113 -22.41 -38.99 -18.14
N LEU A 114 -22.91 -37.77 -17.89
CA LEU A 114 -22.50 -36.95 -16.77
C LEU A 114 -23.44 -37.16 -15.56
N PRO A 115 -22.93 -36.94 -14.34
CA PRO A 115 -23.83 -36.76 -13.19
C PRO A 115 -24.83 -35.63 -13.49
N GLN A 116 -26.06 -35.81 -13.01
CA GLN A 116 -27.17 -34.91 -13.36
C GLN A 116 -26.89 -33.46 -12.98
N ASP A 117 -26.31 -33.20 -11.81
CA ASP A 117 -25.94 -31.88 -11.34
C ASP A 117 -24.86 -31.23 -12.23
N VAL A 118 -23.87 -32.01 -12.70
CA VAL A 118 -22.81 -31.55 -13.60
C VAL A 118 -23.39 -31.18 -14.96
N GLY A 119 -24.25 -32.00 -15.53
CA GLY A 119 -24.88 -31.74 -16.82
C GLY A 119 -25.76 -30.48 -16.80
N LEU A 120 -26.68 -30.38 -15.83
CA LEU A 120 -27.56 -29.23 -15.67
C LEU A 120 -26.77 -27.91 -15.41
N TYR A 121 -25.81 -27.95 -14.48
CA TYR A 121 -24.95 -26.80 -14.20
C TYR A 121 -24.20 -26.35 -15.46
N THR A 122 -23.58 -27.27 -16.19
CA THR A 122 -22.79 -26.92 -17.38
C THR A 122 -23.68 -26.34 -18.48
N ALA A 123 -24.88 -26.86 -18.71
CA ALA A 123 -25.83 -26.30 -19.64
C ALA A 123 -26.29 -24.86 -19.20
N GLY A 124 -26.55 -24.69 -17.89
CA GLY A 124 -26.87 -23.39 -17.33
C GLY A 124 -25.73 -22.37 -17.53
N ALA A 125 -24.46 -22.81 -17.39
CA ALA A 125 -23.31 -21.97 -17.64
C ALA A 125 -23.10 -21.66 -19.14
N VAL A 126 -23.54 -22.53 -20.06
CA VAL A 126 -23.58 -22.22 -21.50
C VAL A 126 -24.65 -21.16 -21.78
N ALA A 127 -25.89 -21.33 -21.26
CA ALA A 127 -26.92 -20.31 -21.36
C ALA A 127 -26.45 -18.94 -20.85
N TRP A 128 -25.79 -18.93 -19.68
CA TRP A 128 -25.16 -17.72 -19.11
C TRP A 128 -24.17 -17.06 -20.06
N SER A 129 -23.26 -17.83 -20.65
CA SER A 129 -22.23 -17.31 -21.57
C SER A 129 -22.82 -16.74 -22.87
N LEU A 130 -23.99 -17.22 -23.26
CA LEU A 130 -24.76 -16.74 -24.42
C LEU A 130 -25.66 -15.54 -24.08
N GLY A 131 -25.75 -15.14 -22.82
CA GLY A 131 -26.58 -14.04 -22.36
C GLY A 131 -28.04 -14.42 -22.08
N ASN A 132 -28.42 -15.70 -22.14
CA ASN A 132 -29.76 -16.23 -21.86
C ASN A 132 -29.93 -16.41 -20.34
N ILE A 133 -30.12 -15.30 -19.62
CA ILE A 133 -30.05 -15.29 -18.14
C ILE A 133 -31.22 -16.05 -17.53
N GLU A 134 -32.45 -15.93 -18.06
CA GLU A 134 -33.64 -16.64 -17.59
C GLU A 134 -33.47 -18.14 -17.74
N GLU A 135 -33.06 -18.63 -18.92
CA GLU A 135 -32.80 -20.06 -19.17
C GLU A 135 -31.68 -20.59 -18.25
N SER A 136 -30.63 -19.77 -18.05
CA SER A 136 -29.52 -20.06 -17.12
C SER A 136 -30.06 -20.26 -15.69
N LEU A 137 -30.92 -19.35 -15.22
CA LEU A 137 -31.53 -19.39 -13.89
C LEU A 137 -32.38 -20.65 -13.70
N GLU A 138 -33.21 -21.02 -14.70
CA GLU A 138 -34.02 -22.25 -14.66
C GLU A 138 -33.15 -23.49 -14.50
N LEU A 139 -32.05 -23.61 -15.23
CA LEU A 139 -31.13 -24.73 -15.17
C LEU A 139 -30.39 -24.81 -13.84
N PHE A 140 -29.93 -23.66 -13.28
CA PHE A 140 -29.32 -23.67 -11.94
C PHE A 140 -30.32 -24.05 -10.85
N ARG A 141 -31.57 -23.57 -10.93
CA ARG A 141 -32.65 -23.98 -10.03
C ARG A 141 -32.95 -25.47 -10.14
N ALA A 142 -32.87 -26.04 -11.35
CA ALA A 142 -33.04 -27.50 -11.53
C ALA A 142 -31.96 -28.28 -10.77
N VAL A 143 -30.73 -27.80 -10.68
CA VAL A 143 -29.70 -28.42 -9.81
C VAL A 143 -30.07 -28.28 -8.35
N SER A 144 -30.52 -27.11 -7.90
CA SER A 144 -30.92 -26.88 -6.50
C SER A 144 -32.12 -27.73 -6.08
N ALA A 145 -32.96 -28.15 -7.02
CA ALA A 145 -34.11 -29.01 -6.78
C ALA A 145 -33.72 -30.49 -6.61
N LEU A 146 -32.50 -30.91 -6.96
CA LEU A 146 -32.04 -32.29 -6.77
C LEU A 146 -31.90 -32.64 -5.28
N ALA A 147 -31.95 -33.96 -4.96
CA ALA A 147 -31.62 -34.39 -3.61
C ALA A 147 -30.18 -34.01 -3.23
N PRO A 148 -29.87 -33.76 -1.94
CA PRO A 148 -28.52 -33.30 -1.51
C PRO A 148 -27.37 -34.16 -2.02
N ALA A 149 -27.52 -35.47 -2.07
CA ALA A 149 -26.53 -36.41 -2.59
C ALA A 149 -26.30 -36.23 -4.11
N ASP A 150 -27.37 -35.91 -4.86
CA ASP A 150 -27.35 -35.81 -6.32
C ASP A 150 -26.83 -34.42 -6.79
N ARG A 151 -26.79 -33.40 -5.90
CA ARG A 151 -26.24 -32.09 -6.19
C ARG A 151 -24.91 -31.81 -5.49
N ALA A 152 -24.30 -32.82 -4.87
CA ALA A 152 -23.10 -32.64 -4.05
C ALA A 152 -21.89 -32.04 -4.79
N ARG A 153 -21.81 -32.23 -6.12
CA ARG A 153 -20.71 -31.66 -6.93
C ARG A 153 -20.94 -30.22 -7.37
N ARG A 154 -22.19 -29.83 -7.62
CA ARG A 154 -22.52 -28.52 -8.24
C ARG A 154 -23.54 -27.68 -7.48
N GLY A 155 -24.01 -28.15 -6.30
CA GLY A 155 -24.97 -27.40 -5.49
C GLY A 155 -24.48 -26.02 -5.08
N VAL A 156 -23.24 -25.92 -4.58
CA VAL A 156 -22.60 -24.63 -4.23
C VAL A 156 -22.46 -23.72 -5.47
N TRP A 157 -21.98 -24.28 -6.57
CA TRP A 157 -21.77 -23.57 -7.82
C TRP A 157 -23.08 -23.03 -8.42
N SER A 158 -24.12 -23.87 -8.39
CA SER A 158 -25.46 -23.52 -8.91
C SER A 158 -26.09 -22.42 -8.07
N ALA A 159 -26.08 -22.56 -6.73
CA ALA A 159 -26.61 -21.53 -5.85
C ALA A 159 -25.89 -20.18 -6.02
N PHE A 160 -24.56 -20.18 -6.20
CA PHE A 160 -23.79 -18.97 -6.50
C PHE A 160 -24.21 -18.34 -7.82
N MET A 161 -24.35 -19.14 -8.88
CA MET A 161 -24.76 -18.64 -10.20
C MET A 161 -26.23 -18.23 -10.25
N GLU A 162 -27.11 -18.85 -9.46
CA GLU A 162 -28.49 -18.37 -9.26
C GLU A 162 -28.47 -16.95 -8.68
N GLY A 163 -27.67 -16.69 -7.65
CA GLY A 163 -27.52 -15.36 -7.08
C GLY A 163 -27.09 -14.34 -8.11
N ARG A 164 -26.11 -14.67 -8.95
CA ARG A 164 -25.67 -13.80 -10.05
C ARG A 164 -26.75 -13.60 -11.12
N ALA A 165 -27.53 -14.62 -11.44
CA ALA A 165 -28.63 -14.53 -12.41
C ALA A 165 -29.76 -13.64 -11.88
N HIS A 166 -30.20 -13.82 -10.64
CA HIS A 166 -31.14 -12.93 -9.98
C HIS A 166 -30.67 -11.46 -9.98
N TYR A 167 -29.39 -11.23 -9.63
CA TYR A 167 -28.82 -9.89 -9.65
C TYR A 167 -28.87 -9.23 -11.05
N ARG A 168 -28.55 -10.00 -12.11
CA ARG A 168 -28.65 -9.53 -13.50
C ARG A 168 -30.09 -9.20 -13.89
N LEU A 169 -31.05 -9.95 -13.39
CA LEU A 169 -32.48 -9.72 -13.58
C LEU A 169 -33.07 -8.64 -12.65
N LYS A 170 -32.22 -8.00 -11.83
CA LYS A 170 -32.63 -6.99 -10.85
C LYS A 170 -33.53 -7.50 -9.72
N ASP A 171 -33.58 -8.78 -9.52
CA ASP A 171 -34.20 -9.41 -8.36
C ASP A 171 -33.19 -9.48 -7.21
N LEU A 172 -33.06 -8.37 -6.48
CA LEU A 172 -32.08 -8.24 -5.39
C LEU A 172 -32.40 -9.18 -4.22
N ALA A 173 -33.70 -9.41 -3.93
CA ALA A 173 -34.10 -10.32 -2.85
C ALA A 173 -33.74 -11.77 -3.17
N GLY A 174 -34.06 -12.24 -4.36
CA GLY A 174 -33.66 -13.59 -4.83
C GLY A 174 -32.15 -13.76 -4.89
N ALA A 175 -31.42 -12.71 -5.29
CA ALA A 175 -29.96 -12.72 -5.29
C ALA A 175 -29.39 -12.93 -3.88
N ALA A 176 -29.84 -12.14 -2.90
CA ALA A 176 -29.38 -12.25 -1.51
C ALA A 176 -29.63 -13.63 -0.91
N GLU A 177 -30.83 -14.20 -1.15
CA GLU A 177 -31.19 -15.53 -0.68
C GLU A 177 -30.32 -16.63 -1.32
N ALA A 178 -30.07 -16.54 -2.63
CA ALA A 178 -29.27 -17.54 -3.34
C ALA A 178 -27.78 -17.49 -2.89
N PHE A 179 -27.19 -16.30 -2.62
CA PHE A 179 -25.85 -16.19 -2.06
C PHE A 179 -25.77 -16.75 -0.63
N GLU A 180 -26.79 -16.56 0.19
CA GLU A 180 -26.86 -17.22 1.50
C GLU A 180 -26.99 -18.74 1.37
N ARG A 181 -27.80 -19.23 0.44
CA ARG A 181 -27.92 -20.67 0.14
C ARG A 181 -26.58 -21.24 -0.32
N THR A 182 -25.75 -20.51 -1.08
CA THR A 182 -24.40 -20.95 -1.46
C THR A 182 -23.58 -21.36 -0.25
N ARG A 183 -23.60 -20.58 0.82
CA ARG A 183 -22.90 -20.88 2.08
C ARG A 183 -23.52 -22.07 2.82
N ARG A 184 -24.85 -22.15 2.83
CA ARG A 184 -25.55 -23.31 3.42
C ARG A 184 -25.21 -24.62 2.71
N GLU A 185 -25.17 -24.64 1.38
CA GLU A 185 -24.76 -25.81 0.61
C GLU A 185 -23.31 -26.24 0.93
N ALA A 186 -22.37 -25.29 0.97
CA ALA A 186 -21.00 -25.59 1.36
C ALA A 186 -20.90 -26.16 2.79
N ALA A 187 -21.69 -25.63 3.73
CA ALA A 187 -21.71 -26.08 5.11
C ALA A 187 -22.25 -27.52 5.26
N THR A 188 -23.06 -28.06 4.31
CA THR A 188 -23.49 -29.44 4.28
C THR A 188 -22.45 -30.42 3.73
N GLY A 189 -21.29 -29.92 3.29
CA GLY A 189 -20.19 -30.71 2.73
C GLY A 189 -20.22 -30.85 1.20
N ALA A 190 -21.08 -30.09 0.50
CA ALA A 190 -21.03 -30.02 -0.96
C ALA A 190 -19.71 -29.38 -1.45
N ALA A 191 -19.22 -29.80 -2.63
CA ALA A 191 -17.92 -29.43 -3.15
C ALA A 191 -17.81 -27.92 -3.45
N ASP A 192 -16.83 -27.25 -2.84
CA ASP A 192 -16.54 -25.83 -3.03
C ASP A 192 -15.03 -25.56 -3.29
N PRO A 193 -14.44 -26.18 -4.32
CA PRO A 193 -13.01 -26.05 -4.59
C PRO A 193 -12.58 -24.62 -5.02
N LEU A 194 -13.53 -23.77 -5.40
CA LEU A 194 -13.29 -22.38 -5.81
C LEU A 194 -13.62 -21.38 -4.69
N LEU A 195 -13.94 -21.85 -3.49
CA LEU A 195 -14.33 -21.01 -2.34
C LEU A 195 -15.49 -20.04 -2.66
N LEU A 196 -16.46 -20.51 -3.49
CA LEU A 196 -17.62 -19.70 -3.87
C LEU A 196 -18.49 -19.33 -2.66
N SER A 197 -18.46 -20.14 -1.60
CA SER A 197 -19.09 -19.80 -0.32
C SER A 197 -18.48 -18.53 0.30
N VAL A 198 -17.18 -18.30 0.15
CA VAL A 198 -16.52 -17.08 0.61
C VAL A 198 -16.83 -15.93 -0.33
N GLU A 199 -16.74 -16.14 -1.64
CA GLU A 199 -17.05 -15.10 -2.63
C GLU A 199 -18.52 -14.66 -2.61
N SER A 200 -19.43 -15.55 -2.19
CA SER A 200 -20.86 -15.22 -2.02
C SER A 200 -21.13 -14.16 -0.96
N LEU A 201 -20.22 -13.99 0.02
CA LEU A 201 -20.31 -12.90 1.01
C LEU A 201 -20.19 -11.53 0.33
N GLY A 202 -19.19 -11.38 -0.54
CA GLY A 202 -18.96 -10.13 -1.26
C GLY A 202 -20.07 -9.81 -2.26
N GLU A 203 -20.57 -10.82 -2.96
CA GLU A 203 -21.72 -10.66 -3.88
C GLU A 203 -23.00 -10.28 -3.13
N GLN A 204 -23.29 -10.91 -1.99
CA GLN A 204 -24.43 -10.53 -1.16
C GLN A 204 -24.25 -9.12 -0.55
N ALA A 205 -23.05 -8.78 -0.11
CA ALA A 205 -22.76 -7.45 0.40
C ALA A 205 -23.04 -6.36 -0.66
N ARG A 206 -22.65 -6.62 -1.93
CA ARG A 206 -22.99 -5.73 -3.04
C ARG A 206 -24.51 -5.55 -3.21
N VAL A 207 -25.25 -6.64 -3.15
CA VAL A 207 -26.73 -6.63 -3.23
C VAL A 207 -27.33 -5.80 -2.10
N LEU A 208 -26.87 -6.01 -0.85
CA LEU A 208 -27.36 -5.28 0.32
C LEU A 208 -27.06 -3.77 0.22
N ARG A 209 -25.85 -3.43 -0.23
CA ARG A 209 -25.50 -2.01 -0.48
C ARG A 209 -26.43 -1.36 -1.50
N GLU A 210 -26.71 -2.03 -2.61
CA GLU A 210 -27.67 -1.56 -3.63
C GLU A 210 -29.11 -1.51 -3.13
N SER A 211 -29.47 -2.35 -2.16
CA SER A 211 -30.78 -2.34 -1.50
C SER A 211 -30.90 -1.30 -0.37
N GLY A 212 -29.82 -0.53 -0.10
CA GLY A 212 -29.84 0.54 0.91
C GLY A 212 -29.47 0.11 2.32
N ASP A 213 -28.83 -1.07 2.48
CA ASP A 213 -28.28 -1.54 3.77
C ASP A 213 -26.73 -1.59 3.74
N PRO A 214 -26.07 -0.44 3.86
CA PRO A 214 -24.61 -0.38 3.83
C PRO A 214 -23.97 -1.00 5.10
N ILE A 215 -24.67 -1.06 6.22
CA ILE A 215 -24.14 -1.65 7.47
C ILE A 215 -23.99 -3.16 7.29
N ALA A 216 -25.06 -3.85 6.89
CA ALA A 216 -24.99 -5.28 6.62
C ALA A 216 -23.96 -5.61 5.52
N ALA A 217 -23.82 -4.75 4.51
CA ALA A 217 -22.81 -4.90 3.47
C ALA A 217 -21.39 -4.84 4.05
N VAL A 218 -21.08 -3.88 4.93
CA VAL A 218 -19.76 -3.75 5.57
C VAL A 218 -19.46 -5.00 6.40
N HIS A 219 -20.39 -5.51 7.17
CA HIS A 219 -20.21 -6.71 7.98
C HIS A 219 -19.89 -7.94 7.11
N LEU A 220 -20.58 -8.12 5.98
CA LEU A 220 -20.29 -9.22 5.06
C LEU A 220 -18.95 -9.07 4.33
N TYR A 221 -18.57 -7.87 3.93
CA TYR A 221 -17.23 -7.64 3.36
C TYR A 221 -16.12 -7.89 4.38
N MET A 222 -16.31 -7.52 5.65
CA MET A 222 -15.36 -7.84 6.71
C MET A 222 -15.27 -9.36 6.93
N GLU A 223 -16.38 -10.06 6.93
CA GLU A 223 -16.41 -11.53 7.03
C GLU A 223 -15.72 -12.17 5.82
N GLN A 224 -15.94 -11.67 4.60
CA GLN A 224 -15.27 -12.13 3.40
C GLN A 224 -13.74 -11.92 3.52
N ALA A 225 -13.29 -10.75 3.98
CA ALA A 225 -11.88 -10.46 4.21
C ALA A 225 -11.27 -11.39 5.25
N ALA A 226 -11.95 -11.61 6.38
CA ALA A 226 -11.51 -12.54 7.44
C ALA A 226 -11.29 -13.98 6.93
N ARG A 227 -12.08 -14.38 5.94
CA ARG A 227 -11.98 -15.70 5.30
C ARG A 227 -11.01 -15.73 4.11
N GLY A 228 -10.33 -14.61 3.82
CA GLY A 228 -9.36 -14.48 2.73
C GLY A 228 -9.99 -14.38 1.33
N GLY A 229 -11.23 -13.90 1.23
CA GLY A 229 -11.91 -13.68 -0.04
C GLY A 229 -11.32 -12.53 -0.85
N ALA A 230 -11.17 -12.74 -2.15
CA ALA A 230 -10.61 -11.75 -3.06
C ALA A 230 -11.54 -10.52 -3.20
N GLY A 231 -10.96 -9.32 -3.29
CA GLY A 231 -11.70 -8.08 -3.53
C GLY A 231 -12.45 -7.51 -2.33
N ALA A 232 -12.48 -8.18 -1.17
CA ALA A 232 -13.14 -7.67 0.03
C ALA A 232 -12.57 -6.34 0.51
N ILE A 233 -11.24 -6.23 0.55
CA ILE A 233 -10.52 -5.02 0.93
C ILE A 233 -10.83 -3.86 -0.01
N ASP A 234 -10.85 -4.10 -1.33
CA ASP A 234 -11.24 -3.08 -2.32
C ASP A 234 -12.69 -2.66 -2.16
N SER A 235 -13.59 -3.60 -1.86
CA SER A 235 -15.00 -3.31 -1.62
C SER A 235 -15.19 -2.44 -0.37
N LEU A 236 -14.52 -2.75 0.74
CA LEU A 236 -14.51 -1.93 1.96
C LEU A 236 -13.95 -0.53 1.69
N ARG A 237 -12.87 -0.42 0.91
CA ARG A 237 -12.30 0.88 0.50
C ARG A 237 -13.31 1.72 -0.29
N ILE A 238 -14.06 1.10 -1.21
CA ILE A 238 -15.08 1.80 -2.00
C ILE A 238 -16.22 2.28 -1.11
N VAL A 239 -16.74 1.40 -0.23
CA VAL A 239 -17.82 1.76 0.70
C VAL A 239 -17.41 2.90 1.63
N ALA A 240 -16.20 2.84 2.19
CA ALA A 240 -15.69 3.89 3.06
C ALA A 240 -15.53 5.22 2.31
N LYS A 241 -15.00 5.19 1.07
CA LYS A 241 -14.86 6.37 0.23
C LYS A 241 -16.21 7.01 -0.08
N ASP A 242 -17.18 6.20 -0.51
CA ASP A 242 -18.50 6.69 -0.87
C ASP A 242 -19.18 7.32 0.37
N ALA A 243 -19.06 6.68 1.53
CA ALA A 243 -19.61 7.21 2.78
C ALA A 243 -18.95 8.52 3.23
N VAL A 244 -17.64 8.67 3.07
CA VAL A 244 -16.94 9.92 3.43
C VAL A 244 -17.36 11.08 2.51
N LEU A 245 -17.74 10.79 1.26
CA LEU A 245 -18.20 11.78 0.28
C LEU A 245 -19.69 12.11 0.39
N ASP A 246 -20.49 11.25 1.02
CA ASP A 246 -21.93 11.42 1.24
C ASP A 246 -22.25 11.57 2.74
N PRO A 247 -22.70 12.76 3.19
CA PRO A 247 -23.04 13.00 4.58
C PRO A 247 -24.06 12.03 5.18
N ALA A 248 -25.06 11.60 4.39
CA ALA A 248 -26.08 10.67 4.86
C ALA A 248 -25.52 9.26 5.06
N ALA A 249 -24.69 8.78 4.11
CA ALA A 249 -24.01 7.51 4.23
C ALA A 249 -22.98 7.51 5.38
N PHE A 250 -22.30 8.64 5.60
CA PHE A 250 -21.42 8.81 6.78
C PHE A 250 -22.18 8.66 8.09
N ASP A 251 -23.32 9.35 8.22
CA ASP A 251 -24.13 9.30 9.44
C ASP A 251 -24.68 7.88 9.72
N ILE A 252 -25.06 7.14 8.68
CA ILE A 252 -25.48 5.73 8.79
C ILE A 252 -24.32 4.86 9.29
N LEU A 253 -23.16 4.91 8.63
CA LEU A 253 -22.03 4.06 9.01
C LEU A 253 -21.42 4.45 10.35
N SER A 254 -21.40 5.74 10.69
CA SER A 254 -20.91 6.19 12.00
C SER A 254 -21.80 5.76 13.17
N GLY A 255 -23.06 5.39 12.90
CA GLY A 255 -23.98 4.78 13.86
C GLY A 255 -23.62 3.35 14.25
N ASP A 256 -22.92 2.61 13.37
CA ASP A 256 -22.51 1.23 13.59
C ASP A 256 -21.05 1.12 14.10
N PRO A 257 -20.74 0.25 15.08
CA PRO A 257 -19.37 0.10 15.60
C PRO A 257 -18.33 -0.28 14.53
N GLU A 258 -18.65 -1.23 13.66
CA GLU A 258 -17.74 -1.66 12.59
C GLU A 258 -17.66 -0.61 11.48
N GLY A 259 -18.77 0.04 11.16
CA GLY A 259 -18.79 1.18 10.24
C GLY A 259 -17.90 2.34 10.73
N ARG A 260 -17.91 2.66 12.03
CA ARG A 260 -17.02 3.68 12.63
C ARG A 260 -15.55 3.30 12.48
N LYS A 261 -15.19 2.06 12.79
CA LYS A 261 -13.82 1.57 12.62
C LYS A 261 -13.36 1.72 11.17
N LEU A 262 -14.23 1.36 10.22
CA LEU A 262 -13.97 1.49 8.79
C LEU A 262 -13.74 2.96 8.39
N LEU A 263 -14.57 3.88 8.86
CA LEU A 263 -14.43 5.31 8.58
C LEU A 263 -13.13 5.88 9.17
N VAL A 264 -12.77 5.52 10.41
CA VAL A 264 -11.51 5.93 11.04
C VAL A 264 -10.32 5.40 10.25
N ALA A 265 -10.32 4.10 9.91
CA ALA A 265 -9.25 3.46 9.15
C ALA A 265 -9.05 4.12 7.78
N TYR A 266 -10.16 4.39 7.08
CA TYR A 266 -10.12 5.03 5.77
C TYR A 266 -9.58 6.46 5.84
N LEU A 267 -10.10 7.29 6.74
CA LEU A 267 -9.66 8.69 6.90
C LEU A 267 -8.19 8.74 7.34
N PHE A 268 -7.77 7.90 8.29
CA PHE A 268 -6.38 7.85 8.75
C PHE A 268 -5.41 7.51 7.61
N ALA A 269 -5.78 6.55 6.76
CA ALA A 269 -4.89 6.07 5.71
C ALA A 269 -5.03 6.81 4.36
N ARG A 270 -6.12 7.57 4.14
CA ARG A 270 -6.47 8.09 2.79
C ARG A 270 -6.92 9.54 2.75
N SER A 271 -6.84 10.30 3.84
CA SER A 271 -7.32 11.69 3.83
C SER A 271 -6.56 12.60 2.84
N VAL A 272 -5.25 12.39 2.62
CA VAL A 272 -4.49 13.15 1.60
C VAL A 272 -4.94 12.81 0.20
N GLN A 273 -5.02 11.50 -0.10
CA GLN A 273 -5.48 11.04 -1.42
C GLN A 273 -6.94 11.41 -1.68
N LEU A 274 -7.75 11.53 -0.61
CA LEU A 274 -9.12 12.00 -0.70
C LEU A 274 -9.18 13.48 -1.09
N GLU A 275 -8.34 14.33 -0.49
CA GLU A 275 -8.19 15.74 -0.89
C GLU A 275 -7.86 15.85 -2.39
N GLU A 276 -6.87 15.08 -2.86
CA GLU A 276 -6.50 15.01 -4.28
C GLU A 276 -7.66 14.51 -5.15
N ALA A 277 -8.36 13.45 -4.71
CA ALA A 277 -9.47 12.86 -5.46
C ALA A 277 -10.69 13.79 -5.59
N ILE A 278 -10.96 14.64 -4.58
CA ILE A 278 -12.02 15.65 -4.61
C ILE A 278 -11.61 16.82 -5.51
N GLN A 279 -10.33 17.16 -5.54
CA GLN A 279 -9.80 18.29 -6.30
C GLN A 279 -9.91 18.08 -7.82
N TRP A 280 -9.84 16.83 -8.30
CA TRP A 280 -9.78 16.52 -9.73
C TRP A 280 -11.01 15.75 -10.20
N ASP A 281 -11.63 16.20 -11.29
CA ASP A 281 -12.58 15.38 -12.04
C ASP A 281 -11.81 14.33 -12.85
N ARG A 282 -12.08 13.07 -12.56
CA ARG A 282 -11.41 11.94 -13.22
C ARG A 282 -11.88 11.71 -14.67
N VAL A 283 -13.03 12.25 -15.03
CA VAL A 283 -13.61 12.05 -16.37
C VAL A 283 -13.04 13.06 -17.35
N SER A 284 -13.03 14.34 -16.96
CA SER A 284 -12.54 15.43 -17.81
C SER A 284 -11.05 15.72 -17.64
N TYR A 285 -10.42 15.18 -16.58
CA TYR A 285 -9.07 15.55 -16.12
C TYR A 285 -8.91 17.05 -15.86
N GLU A 286 -10.00 17.72 -15.57
CA GLU A 286 -10.05 19.13 -15.21
C GLU A 286 -10.12 19.31 -13.71
N ARG A 287 -9.69 20.47 -13.23
CA ARG A 287 -9.77 20.81 -11.82
C ARG A 287 -11.23 21.09 -11.44
N ALA A 288 -11.86 20.15 -10.73
CA ALA A 288 -13.25 20.26 -10.28
C ALA A 288 -13.40 21.24 -9.11
N MET A 289 -12.38 21.34 -8.24
CA MET A 289 -12.41 22.15 -7.02
C MET A 289 -11.02 22.68 -6.65
N SER A 290 -10.97 23.79 -5.90
CA SER A 290 -9.70 24.28 -5.34
C SER A 290 -9.17 23.34 -4.26
N ALA A 291 -7.85 23.30 -4.07
CA ALA A 291 -7.22 22.51 -3.02
C ALA A 291 -7.73 22.89 -1.62
N GLU A 292 -7.97 24.17 -1.38
CA GLU A 292 -8.51 24.68 -0.11
C GLU A 292 -9.93 24.15 0.14
N SER A 293 -10.81 24.18 -0.88
CA SER A 293 -12.16 23.66 -0.77
C SER A 293 -12.19 22.14 -0.58
N ALA A 294 -11.33 21.39 -1.27
CA ALA A 294 -11.20 19.95 -1.10
C ALA A 294 -10.75 19.60 0.31
N ARG A 295 -9.74 20.31 0.82
CA ARG A 295 -9.27 20.16 2.20
C ARG A 295 -10.37 20.49 3.22
N ALA A 296 -11.11 21.57 3.01
CA ALA A 296 -12.22 21.94 3.91
C ALA A 296 -13.28 20.85 4.01
N GLN A 297 -13.60 20.16 2.92
CA GLN A 297 -14.52 19.01 2.95
C GLN A 297 -13.97 17.85 3.78
N VAL A 298 -12.71 17.49 3.62
CA VAL A 298 -12.07 16.42 4.41
C VAL A 298 -12.01 16.80 5.88
N VAL A 299 -11.66 18.04 6.19
CA VAL A 299 -11.67 18.54 7.57
C VAL A 299 -13.08 18.44 8.19
N ALA A 300 -14.12 18.84 7.47
CA ALA A 300 -15.49 18.78 7.98
C ALA A 300 -15.95 17.34 8.29
N VAL A 301 -15.49 16.34 7.50
CA VAL A 301 -15.79 14.93 7.78
C VAL A 301 -15.02 14.43 9.01
N ILE A 302 -13.75 14.82 9.16
CA ILE A 302 -12.96 14.48 10.35
C ILE A 302 -13.58 15.13 11.60
N ASP A 303 -14.04 16.39 11.52
CA ASP A 303 -14.71 17.06 12.64
C ASP A 303 -16.00 16.35 13.08
N LYS A 304 -16.80 15.83 12.13
CA LYS A 304 -17.95 14.98 12.47
C LYS A 304 -17.53 13.74 13.26
N LEU A 305 -16.44 13.08 12.85
CA LEU A 305 -15.90 11.93 13.55
C LEU A 305 -15.41 12.30 14.96
N LEU A 306 -14.72 13.44 15.11
CA LEU A 306 -14.22 13.95 16.39
C LEU A 306 -15.35 14.41 17.34
N ALA A 307 -16.55 14.63 16.83
CA ALA A 307 -17.73 14.96 17.62
C ALA A 307 -18.42 13.72 18.23
N LEU A 308 -18.05 12.51 17.79
CA LEU A 308 -18.61 11.27 18.37
C LEU A 308 -18.16 11.09 19.83
N PRO A 309 -18.98 10.41 20.67
CA PRO A 309 -18.58 10.08 22.03
C PRO A 309 -17.29 9.28 22.05
N PRO A 310 -16.33 9.64 22.93
CA PRO A 310 -15.03 8.98 22.97
C PRO A 310 -15.08 7.46 23.22
N GLU A 311 -16.07 7.00 23.97
CA GLU A 311 -16.31 5.59 24.24
C GLU A 311 -16.81 4.81 23.02
N ALA A 312 -17.30 5.49 22.00
CA ALA A 312 -17.71 4.89 20.75
C ALA A 312 -16.54 4.54 19.82
N ILE A 313 -15.33 5.04 20.13
CA ILE A 313 -14.13 4.89 19.29
C ILE A 313 -13.17 3.87 19.91
N SER A 314 -12.87 2.81 19.19
CA SER A 314 -11.97 1.73 19.62
C SER A 314 -10.50 1.94 19.25
N THR A 315 -10.19 2.89 18.36
CA THR A 315 -8.83 3.19 17.85
C THR A 315 -8.45 4.65 18.16
N PRO A 316 -8.24 5.00 19.45
CA PRO A 316 -8.03 6.39 19.89
C PRO A 316 -6.74 7.00 19.35
N ASP A 317 -5.72 6.20 19.08
CA ASP A 317 -4.45 6.61 18.48
C ASP A 317 -4.62 7.09 17.02
N ARG A 318 -5.45 6.42 16.20
CA ARG A 318 -5.78 6.85 14.83
C ARG A 318 -6.56 8.18 14.86
N VAL A 319 -7.49 8.29 15.80
CA VAL A 319 -8.26 9.54 15.97
C VAL A 319 -7.36 10.68 16.48
N ALA A 320 -6.36 10.39 17.32
CA ALA A 320 -5.37 11.37 17.71
C ALA A 320 -4.57 11.92 16.52
N ALA A 321 -4.19 11.05 15.59
CA ALA A 321 -3.51 11.47 14.37
C ALA A 321 -4.41 12.32 13.46
N LEU A 322 -5.69 11.97 13.32
CA LEU A 322 -6.67 12.75 12.57
C LEU A 322 -6.92 14.14 13.21
N ALA A 323 -7.08 14.19 14.54
CA ALA A 323 -7.23 15.45 15.26
C ALA A 323 -5.98 16.35 15.08
N TYR A 324 -4.79 15.76 15.18
CA TYR A 324 -3.53 16.47 14.92
C TYR A 324 -3.49 17.04 13.50
N ARG A 325 -3.91 16.25 12.51
CA ARG A 325 -3.92 16.62 11.09
C ARG A 325 -4.77 17.86 10.80
N VAL A 326 -5.95 17.96 11.42
CA VAL A 326 -6.87 19.09 11.21
C VAL A 326 -6.57 20.29 12.12
N GLY A 327 -5.56 20.17 12.99
CA GLY A 327 -5.13 21.26 13.89
C GLY A 327 -5.84 21.29 15.24
N GLU A 328 -6.67 20.31 15.55
CA GLU A 328 -7.37 20.15 16.84
C GLU A 328 -6.43 19.54 17.90
N TYR A 329 -5.36 20.27 18.25
CA TYR A 329 -4.26 19.74 19.06
C TYR A 329 -4.66 19.35 20.49
N ASP A 330 -5.61 20.05 21.10
CA ASP A 330 -6.12 19.67 22.42
C ASP A 330 -6.88 18.35 22.37
N LYS A 331 -7.68 18.13 21.33
CA LYS A 331 -8.33 16.84 21.09
C LYS A 331 -7.30 15.77 20.76
N ALA A 332 -6.27 16.08 19.95
CA ALA A 332 -5.19 15.15 19.66
C ALA A 332 -4.48 14.68 20.94
N ALA A 333 -4.21 15.59 21.88
CA ALA A 333 -3.62 15.26 23.18
C ALA A 333 -4.54 14.36 24.02
N GLN A 334 -5.84 14.69 24.07
CA GLN A 334 -6.84 13.89 24.80
C GLN A 334 -6.95 12.46 24.23
N TRP A 335 -7.01 12.32 22.90
CA TRP A 335 -7.09 11.03 22.25
C TRP A 335 -5.79 10.23 22.40
N ALA A 336 -4.62 10.85 22.22
CA ALA A 336 -3.33 10.21 22.43
C ALA A 336 -3.14 9.74 23.88
N GLY A 337 -3.72 10.45 24.87
CA GLY A 337 -3.71 10.07 26.27
C GLY A 337 -4.51 8.80 26.60
N ARG A 338 -5.40 8.35 25.69
CA ARG A 338 -6.24 7.16 25.85
C ARG A 338 -5.62 5.88 25.27
N SER A 339 -4.44 5.98 24.67
CA SER A 339 -3.76 4.86 24.03
C SER A 339 -2.29 4.78 24.46
N THR A 340 -1.80 3.55 24.60
CA THR A 340 -0.38 3.23 24.80
C THR A 340 0.30 2.77 23.51
N GLU A 341 -0.44 2.71 22.40
CA GLU A 341 0.07 2.30 21.09
C GLU A 341 1.18 3.26 20.61
N PRO A 342 2.14 2.74 19.81
CA PRO A 342 3.27 3.55 19.33
C PRO A 342 2.84 4.79 18.53
N LEU A 343 1.76 4.74 17.77
CA LEU A 343 1.22 5.90 17.07
C LEU A 343 0.79 7.01 18.03
N ALA A 344 0.13 6.68 19.14
CA ALA A 344 -0.24 7.67 20.16
C ALA A 344 1.00 8.31 20.78
N THR A 345 2.06 7.54 21.01
CA THR A 345 3.35 8.04 21.52
C THR A 345 4.01 8.97 20.51
N TRP A 346 3.95 8.63 19.22
CA TRP A 346 4.43 9.49 18.15
C TRP A 346 3.66 10.83 18.10
N ILE A 347 2.33 10.81 18.22
CA ILE A 347 1.55 12.05 18.31
C ILE A 347 1.93 12.88 19.54
N ARG A 348 2.20 12.25 20.69
CA ARG A 348 2.72 12.97 21.88
C ARG A 348 4.06 13.64 21.60
N ALA A 349 4.96 13.00 20.86
CA ALA A 349 6.22 13.62 20.43
C ALA A 349 5.97 14.90 19.60
N LYS A 350 5.08 14.81 18.60
CA LYS A 350 4.72 15.95 17.76
C LYS A 350 4.06 17.10 18.53
N LEU A 351 3.20 16.79 19.48
CA LEU A 351 2.56 17.77 20.35
C LEU A 351 3.59 18.45 21.28
N ALA A 352 4.55 17.70 21.83
CA ALA A 352 5.64 18.26 22.61
C ALA A 352 6.50 19.21 21.79
N LEU A 353 6.85 18.84 20.54
CA LEU A 353 7.57 19.74 19.61
C LEU A 353 6.81 21.03 19.34
N ARG A 354 5.51 20.95 19.12
CA ARG A 354 4.66 22.10 18.89
C ARG A 354 4.66 23.07 20.09
N ASN A 355 4.75 22.52 21.29
CA ASN A 355 4.83 23.29 22.53
C ASN A 355 6.24 23.77 22.87
N GLY A 356 7.24 23.51 22.00
CA GLY A 356 8.64 23.86 22.20
C GLY A 356 9.39 22.96 23.18
N ASP A 357 8.78 21.90 23.68
CA ASP A 357 9.39 20.92 24.59
C ASP A 357 10.14 19.85 23.78
N THR A 358 11.37 20.20 23.38
CA THR A 358 12.23 19.32 22.57
C THR A 358 12.75 18.12 23.34
N ASP A 359 12.83 18.18 24.67
CA ASP A 359 13.32 17.10 25.51
C ASP A 359 12.27 16.01 25.65
N SER A 360 11.02 16.38 25.99
CA SER A 360 9.90 15.45 25.98
C SER A 360 9.66 14.85 24.60
N ALA A 361 9.78 15.66 23.54
CA ALA A 361 9.66 15.19 22.17
C ALA A 361 10.70 14.10 21.84
N ALA A 362 11.98 14.33 22.14
CA ALA A 362 13.03 13.35 21.93
C ALA A 362 12.79 12.03 22.69
N LYS A 363 12.30 12.14 23.93
CA LYS A 363 11.93 10.96 24.73
C LYS A 363 10.76 10.19 24.10
N PHE A 364 9.70 10.87 23.69
CA PHE A 364 8.55 10.20 23.05
C PHE A 364 8.91 9.62 21.69
N TYR A 365 9.77 10.27 20.88
CA TYR A 365 10.26 9.67 19.64
C TYR A 365 11.06 8.40 19.90
N ALA A 366 11.96 8.40 20.88
CA ALA A 366 12.73 7.22 21.25
C ALA A 366 11.82 6.08 21.74
N GLU A 367 10.80 6.41 22.53
CA GLU A 367 9.80 5.44 23.01
C GLU A 367 8.97 4.87 21.86
N ALA A 368 8.48 5.70 20.94
CA ALA A 368 7.74 5.24 19.77
C ALA A 368 8.62 4.36 18.88
N ALA A 369 9.86 4.77 18.58
CA ALA A 369 10.80 3.99 17.79
C ALA A 369 11.12 2.62 18.37
N ALA A 370 11.17 2.51 19.72
CA ALA A 370 11.41 1.25 20.41
C ALA A 370 10.19 0.31 20.38
N GLN A 371 8.97 0.86 20.27
CA GLN A 371 7.72 0.09 20.18
C GLN A 371 7.43 -0.40 18.75
N PHE A 372 7.88 0.31 17.72
CA PHE A 372 7.95 -0.20 16.35
C PHE A 372 9.22 -1.09 16.20
N PRO A 373 9.22 -2.15 15.38
CA PRO A 373 8.21 -2.61 14.42
C PRO A 373 6.99 -3.28 15.06
N THR A 374 5.83 -3.02 14.46
CA THR A 374 4.56 -3.64 14.81
C THR A 374 4.07 -4.48 13.62
N ARG A 375 2.89 -5.12 13.75
CA ARG A 375 2.23 -5.76 12.60
C ARG A 375 2.01 -4.81 11.42
N GLU A 376 1.88 -3.52 11.70
CA GLU A 376 1.71 -2.46 10.73
C GLU A 376 2.88 -2.38 9.74
N GLU A 377 4.11 -2.59 10.19
CA GLU A 377 5.29 -2.61 9.32
C GLU A 377 5.37 -3.85 8.45
N ALA A 378 4.95 -5.00 8.98
CA ALA A 378 4.94 -6.24 8.23
C ALA A 378 3.95 -6.22 7.04
N ALA A 379 2.88 -5.44 7.15
CA ALA A 379 1.88 -5.27 6.09
C ALA A 379 2.29 -4.25 5.01
N GLY A 380 3.33 -3.47 5.26
CA GLY A 380 3.72 -2.32 4.41
C GLY A 380 4.38 -2.67 3.07
N SER A 381 4.49 -3.94 2.70
CA SER A 381 5.17 -4.36 1.46
C SER A 381 4.34 -4.12 0.18
N GLU A 382 3.11 -3.62 0.25
CA GLU A 382 2.12 -3.78 -0.81
C GLU A 382 1.85 -2.59 -1.72
N TYR A 383 2.25 -1.37 -1.41
CA TYR A 383 1.86 -0.24 -2.24
C TYR A 383 3.03 0.44 -2.94
N PHE A 384 3.29 -0.08 -4.13
CA PHE A 384 3.80 0.71 -5.23
C PHE A 384 2.64 1.54 -5.81
N THR A 385 2.29 2.66 -5.19
CA THR A 385 1.58 3.70 -5.94
C THR A 385 2.62 4.50 -6.71
N TRP A 386 2.35 4.81 -7.97
CA TRP A 386 3.27 5.49 -8.90
C TRP A 386 3.88 6.79 -8.33
N ASN A 387 3.37 7.34 -7.23
CA ASN A 387 3.78 8.60 -6.64
C ASN A 387 4.23 8.56 -5.17
N ARG A 388 3.95 7.50 -4.40
CA ARG A 388 4.43 7.36 -3.01
C ARG A 388 4.66 5.89 -2.67
N LEU A 389 5.87 5.59 -2.24
CA LEU A 389 6.18 4.33 -1.56
C LEU A 389 5.57 4.40 -0.16
N TYR A 390 4.92 3.31 0.26
CA TYR A 390 4.55 3.17 1.67
C TYR A 390 5.83 3.19 2.50
N GLU A 391 5.82 4.02 3.51
CA GLU A 391 6.93 4.18 4.42
C GLU A 391 6.55 3.53 5.76
N PRO A 392 7.31 2.50 6.21
CA PRO A 392 7.07 1.91 7.51
C PRO A 392 7.11 2.96 8.63
N PRO A 393 6.20 2.92 9.62
CA PRO A 393 6.17 3.87 10.71
C PRO A 393 7.49 4.02 11.48
N SER A 394 8.25 2.94 11.68
CA SER A 394 9.57 3.01 12.32
C SER A 394 10.56 3.85 11.52
N CYS A 395 10.50 3.79 10.20
CA CYS A 395 11.35 4.61 9.33
C CYS A 395 11.04 6.09 9.52
N SER A 396 9.75 6.47 9.48
CA SER A 396 9.30 7.86 9.67
C SER A 396 9.64 8.38 11.06
N VAL A 397 9.39 7.61 12.12
CA VAL A 397 9.69 7.99 13.51
C VAL A 397 11.18 8.19 13.70
N ASN A 398 12.03 7.29 13.22
CA ASN A 398 13.50 7.43 13.30
C ASN A 398 13.99 8.62 12.47
N ALA A 399 13.42 8.85 11.29
CA ALA A 399 13.78 9.96 10.44
C ALA A 399 13.46 11.32 11.09
N GLU A 400 12.27 11.48 11.64
CA GLU A 400 11.86 12.68 12.37
C GLU A 400 12.71 12.88 13.65
N ALA A 401 12.97 11.81 14.40
CA ALA A 401 13.87 11.84 15.56
C ALA A 401 15.29 12.29 15.15
N GLY A 402 15.78 11.85 14.00
CA GLY A 402 17.06 12.27 13.43
C GLY A 402 17.11 13.77 13.09
N VAL A 403 16.02 14.30 12.52
CA VAL A 403 15.87 15.75 12.27
C VAL A 403 15.87 16.53 13.58
N LEU A 404 15.19 16.05 14.61
CA LEU A 404 15.16 16.66 15.94
C LEU A 404 16.56 16.64 16.58
N ALA A 405 17.24 15.49 16.59
CA ALA A 405 18.58 15.35 17.12
C ALA A 405 19.58 16.32 16.43
N LEU A 406 19.45 16.47 15.10
CA LEU A 406 20.26 17.42 14.35
C LEU A 406 20.01 18.88 14.82
N SER A 407 18.76 19.25 15.09
CA SER A 407 18.41 20.60 15.60
C SER A 407 18.91 20.85 17.02
N ARG A 408 19.14 19.80 17.80
CA ARG A 408 19.69 19.83 19.18
C ARG A 408 21.22 19.81 19.20
N GLY A 409 21.89 19.69 18.04
CA GLY A 409 23.35 19.56 17.95
C GLY A 409 23.89 18.16 18.28
N GLU A 410 23.02 17.15 18.35
CA GLU A 410 23.34 15.74 18.62
C GLU A 410 23.70 15.03 17.31
N TYR A 411 24.77 15.46 16.64
CA TYR A 411 25.05 15.13 15.24
C TYR A 411 25.29 13.64 14.97
N VAL A 412 26.03 12.95 15.86
CA VAL A 412 26.29 11.51 15.73
C VAL A 412 25.00 10.72 15.91
N GLN A 413 24.15 11.13 16.86
CA GLN A 413 22.84 10.52 17.08
C GLN A 413 21.90 10.81 15.89
N ALA A 414 21.93 12.01 15.33
CA ALA A 414 21.17 12.33 14.14
C ALA A 414 21.52 11.40 12.97
N LEU A 415 22.82 11.15 12.71
CA LEU A 415 23.22 10.17 11.71
C LEU A 415 22.73 8.77 12.05
N ALA A 416 22.82 8.34 13.31
CA ALA A 416 22.39 7.01 13.73
C ALA A 416 20.89 6.79 13.47
N LEU A 417 20.07 7.77 13.82
CA LEU A 417 18.62 7.71 13.61
C LEU A 417 18.23 7.75 12.13
N LEU A 418 18.84 8.64 11.33
CA LEU A 418 18.62 8.69 9.88
C LEU A 418 19.10 7.41 9.17
N TYR A 419 20.16 6.77 9.66
CA TYR A 419 20.63 5.49 9.15
C TYR A 419 19.64 4.35 9.49
N GLN A 420 19.09 4.34 10.72
CA GLN A 420 18.05 3.39 11.14
C GLN A 420 16.72 3.61 10.40
N ALA A 421 16.44 4.84 9.98
CA ALA A 421 15.28 5.17 9.19
C ALA A 421 15.25 4.49 7.79
N GLY A 422 16.37 3.92 7.36
CA GLY A 422 16.41 3.08 6.18
C GLY A 422 16.88 3.78 4.91
N SER A 423 16.90 3.01 3.83
CA SER A 423 17.48 3.43 2.55
C SER A 423 16.73 4.57 1.87
N GLN A 424 15.47 4.77 2.16
CA GLN A 424 14.67 5.89 1.64
C GLN A 424 15.17 7.25 2.13
N TYR A 425 15.75 7.30 3.35
CA TYR A 425 16.37 8.50 3.92
C TYR A 425 17.89 8.55 3.75
N TRP A 426 18.42 7.70 2.86
CA TRP A 426 19.85 7.63 2.60
C TRP A 426 20.47 9.01 2.29
N ARG A 427 19.76 9.84 1.51
CA ARG A 427 20.28 11.14 1.10
C ARG A 427 20.47 12.10 2.29
N ASP A 428 19.53 12.07 3.24
CA ASP A 428 19.60 12.85 4.47
C ASP A 428 20.73 12.33 5.37
N ALA A 429 20.84 11.01 5.55
CA ALA A 429 21.95 10.39 6.26
C ALA A 429 23.31 10.69 5.61
N ALA A 430 23.39 10.62 4.28
CA ALA A 430 24.59 10.94 3.52
C ALA A 430 25.00 12.40 3.67
N TYR A 431 24.04 13.33 3.69
CA TYR A 431 24.32 14.74 3.95
C TYR A 431 24.94 14.95 5.34
N VAL A 432 24.36 14.36 6.37
CA VAL A 432 24.91 14.45 7.74
C VAL A 432 26.31 13.84 7.82
N ALA A 433 26.51 12.66 7.23
CA ALA A 433 27.79 11.98 7.16
C ALA A 433 28.86 12.76 6.40
N GLU A 434 28.49 13.42 5.31
CA GLU A 434 29.43 14.12 4.43
C GLU A 434 29.73 15.55 4.89
N ARG A 435 28.74 16.28 5.46
CA ARG A 435 28.78 17.73 5.66
C ARG A 435 28.75 18.17 7.12
N VAL A 436 28.23 17.32 8.02
CA VAL A 436 27.99 17.71 9.41
C VAL A 436 29.02 17.08 10.36
N LEU A 437 29.22 15.76 10.28
CA LEU A 437 30.13 15.05 11.17
C LEU A 437 31.60 15.37 10.85
N THR A 438 32.45 15.37 11.89
CA THR A 438 33.90 15.27 11.71
C THR A 438 34.27 13.90 11.12
N LEU A 439 35.52 13.80 10.59
CA LEU A 439 35.98 12.54 10.01
C LEU A 439 36.08 11.43 11.05
N ASP A 440 36.55 11.77 12.26
CA ASP A 440 36.70 10.80 13.38
C ASP A 440 35.33 10.32 13.89
N GLU A 441 34.35 11.19 14.01
CA GLU A 441 32.96 10.82 14.37
C GLU A 441 32.36 9.87 13.32
N LEU A 442 32.48 10.20 12.02
CA LEU A 442 32.02 9.36 10.96
C LEU A 442 32.72 7.99 10.95
N LYS A 443 34.06 7.99 11.11
CA LYS A 443 34.81 6.75 11.17
C LYS A 443 34.38 5.88 12.33
N SER A 444 34.25 6.45 13.53
CA SER A 444 33.80 5.72 14.73
C SER A 444 32.37 5.17 14.54
N PHE A 445 31.52 5.90 13.87
CA PHE A 445 30.16 5.44 13.54
C PHE A 445 30.20 4.26 12.58
N VAL A 446 30.91 4.39 11.45
CA VAL A 446 30.98 3.33 10.40
C VAL A 446 31.61 2.06 10.94
N ASP A 447 32.68 2.15 11.72
CA ASP A 447 33.37 0.99 12.33
C ASP A 447 32.44 0.20 13.26
N ARG A 448 31.44 0.85 13.85
CA ARG A 448 30.46 0.21 14.73
C ARG A 448 29.28 -0.40 13.97
N VAL A 449 28.73 0.30 12.96
CA VAL A 449 27.46 -0.10 12.32
C VAL A 449 27.64 -0.85 11.00
N ALA A 450 28.77 -0.66 10.32
CA ALA A 450 29.07 -1.29 9.03
C ALA A 450 30.57 -1.61 8.92
N PRO A 451 31.14 -2.44 9.82
CA PRO A 451 32.57 -2.74 9.84
C PRO A 451 33.03 -3.48 8.58
N ARG A 452 32.16 -4.26 7.94
CA ARG A 452 32.42 -5.00 6.69
C ARG A 452 31.26 -4.86 5.71
N ALA A 453 31.57 -5.06 4.42
CA ALA A 453 30.56 -5.06 3.35
C ALA A 453 29.52 -6.16 3.51
N ASP A 454 29.93 -7.31 4.04
CA ASP A 454 29.10 -8.52 4.16
C ASP A 454 28.20 -8.52 5.41
N ASP A 455 28.43 -7.60 6.35
CA ASP A 455 27.63 -7.48 7.58
C ASP A 455 26.25 -6.85 7.33
N VAL A 456 25.89 -6.66 6.06
CA VAL A 456 24.59 -6.11 5.67
C VAL A 456 23.55 -7.23 5.69
N ASN A 457 22.62 -7.14 6.61
CA ASN A 457 21.47 -8.04 6.69
C ASN A 457 20.69 -8.02 5.35
N VAL A 458 20.77 -9.12 4.61
CA VAL A 458 20.26 -9.24 3.22
C VAL A 458 18.73 -9.35 3.18
N GLU A 459 18.07 -9.49 4.35
CA GLU A 459 16.66 -9.81 4.44
C GLU A 459 15.69 -8.70 4.03
N ASN A 460 16.17 -7.48 3.75
CA ASN A 460 15.31 -6.37 3.33
C ASN A 460 15.53 -5.97 1.86
N THR A 461 15.74 -6.93 0.98
CA THR A 461 15.93 -6.69 -0.47
C THR A 461 14.64 -6.49 -1.28
N THR A 462 13.51 -6.26 -0.64
CA THR A 462 12.23 -6.05 -1.34
C THR A 462 12.19 -4.75 -2.16
N TYR A 463 13.14 -3.84 -1.96
CA TYR A 463 13.21 -2.56 -2.68
C TYR A 463 14.41 -2.52 -3.63
N LEU A 464 14.21 -2.97 -4.85
CA LEU A 464 15.20 -2.98 -5.94
C LEU A 464 15.81 -1.60 -6.28
N PHE A 465 15.22 -0.51 -5.78
CA PHE A 465 15.59 0.86 -6.13
C PHE A 465 16.40 1.60 -5.05
N TYR A 466 16.58 1.03 -3.88
CA TYR A 466 17.31 1.70 -2.81
C TYR A 466 18.69 1.10 -2.58
N PRO A 467 19.71 1.95 -2.39
CA PRO A 467 21.08 1.48 -2.16
C PRO A 467 21.20 0.76 -0.80
N ARG A 468 22.07 -0.24 -0.75
CA ARG A 468 22.45 -0.88 0.52
C ARG A 468 23.20 0.13 1.40
N LEU A 469 22.72 0.38 2.62
CA LEU A 469 23.25 1.43 3.49
C LEU A 469 24.70 1.18 3.92
N GLY A 470 25.04 -0.06 4.27
CA GLY A 470 26.38 -0.41 4.72
C GLY A 470 27.49 -0.06 3.71
N PRO A 471 27.44 -0.60 2.48
CA PRO A 471 28.39 -0.22 1.41
C PRO A 471 28.42 1.28 1.11
N GLN A 472 27.27 1.96 1.16
CA GLN A 472 27.18 3.38 0.86
C GLN A 472 27.86 4.24 1.92
N ILE A 473 27.63 3.98 3.21
CA ILE A 473 28.26 4.75 4.30
C ILE A 473 29.78 4.52 4.36
N ARG A 474 30.22 3.27 4.10
CA ARG A 474 31.65 2.92 4.01
C ARG A 474 32.30 3.66 2.84
N TRP A 475 31.66 3.71 1.69
CA TRP A 475 32.14 4.45 0.52
C TRP A 475 32.25 5.97 0.80
N LEU A 476 31.29 6.57 1.51
CA LEU A 476 31.39 7.97 1.92
C LEU A 476 32.59 8.21 2.84
N LEU A 477 32.81 7.34 3.83
CA LEU A 477 33.95 7.42 4.72
C LEU A 477 35.28 7.30 3.95
N ALA A 478 35.37 6.30 3.04
CA ALA A 478 36.56 6.10 2.21
C ALA A 478 36.91 7.36 1.40
N ARG A 479 35.89 7.98 0.78
CA ARG A 479 36.07 9.21 0.03
C ARG A 479 36.55 10.39 0.89
N ARG A 480 35.99 10.54 2.09
CA ARG A 480 36.44 11.60 3.03
C ARG A 480 37.86 11.37 3.47
N LEU A 481 38.24 10.11 3.82
CA LEU A 481 39.61 9.74 4.16
C LEU A 481 40.60 10.03 3.01
N MET A 482 40.21 9.75 1.77
CA MET A 482 41.03 10.09 0.59
C MET A 482 41.28 11.60 0.46
N ARG A 483 40.26 12.42 0.66
CA ARG A 483 40.40 13.91 0.60
C ARG A 483 41.29 14.47 1.67
N GLU A 484 41.33 13.84 2.85
CA GLU A 484 42.22 14.22 3.96
C GLU A 484 43.63 13.60 3.83
N GLY A 485 43.94 12.93 2.72
CA GLY A 485 45.24 12.31 2.48
C GLY A 485 45.44 10.93 3.21
N ASN A 486 44.44 10.44 3.94
CA ASN A 486 44.52 9.17 4.70
C ASN A 486 44.26 7.96 3.79
N THR A 487 44.96 7.90 2.65
CA THR A 487 44.74 6.92 1.59
C THR A 487 44.90 5.48 2.08
N GLY A 488 45.89 5.21 2.92
CA GLY A 488 46.13 3.84 3.43
C GLY A 488 44.94 3.30 4.23
N ILE A 489 44.34 4.16 5.07
CA ILE A 489 43.16 3.82 5.87
C ILE A 489 41.93 3.71 4.97
N ALA A 490 41.77 4.59 3.99
CA ALA A 490 40.63 4.62 3.07
C ALA A 490 40.44 3.30 2.32
N LEU A 491 41.53 2.61 1.96
CA LEU A 491 41.49 1.34 1.21
C LEU A 491 40.71 0.25 1.93
N ALA A 492 40.64 0.25 3.25
CA ALA A 492 39.91 -0.72 4.05
C ALA A 492 38.37 -0.54 3.95
N TYR A 493 37.91 0.61 3.46
CA TYR A 493 36.49 0.94 3.38
C TYR A 493 35.95 0.92 1.94
N PHE A 494 36.79 0.68 0.93
CA PHE A 494 36.34 0.40 -0.42
C PHE A 494 36.06 -1.08 -0.57
N ASP A 495 34.79 -1.44 -0.71
CA ASP A 495 34.37 -2.84 -0.81
C ASP A 495 34.53 -3.37 -2.24
N ASP A 496 34.46 -2.50 -3.26
CA ASP A 496 34.68 -2.86 -4.65
C ASP A 496 36.20 -2.92 -4.97
N PRO A 497 36.72 -4.06 -5.44
CA PRO A 497 38.13 -4.20 -5.85
C PRO A 497 38.56 -3.21 -6.93
N GLN A 498 37.69 -2.82 -7.83
CA GLN A 498 37.97 -1.81 -8.86
C GLN A 498 38.18 -0.41 -8.23
N LEU A 499 37.39 -0.06 -7.25
CA LEU A 499 37.55 1.20 -6.50
C LEU A 499 38.83 1.19 -5.68
N GLN A 500 39.24 0.06 -5.10
CA GLN A 500 40.51 -0.09 -4.40
C GLN A 500 41.70 0.13 -5.33
N ILE A 501 41.68 -0.45 -6.55
CA ILE A 501 42.73 -0.24 -7.57
C ILE A 501 42.83 1.25 -7.94
N ARG A 502 41.70 1.89 -8.24
CA ARG A 502 41.66 3.33 -8.58
C ARG A 502 42.17 4.21 -7.44
N ALA A 503 41.79 3.89 -6.20
CA ALA A 503 42.25 4.61 -5.02
C ALA A 503 43.76 4.50 -4.84
N LYS A 504 44.36 3.29 -5.06
CA LYS A 504 45.82 3.08 -5.03
C LYS A 504 46.53 3.87 -6.13
N GLN A 505 45.98 3.88 -7.36
CA GLN A 505 46.52 4.67 -8.47
C GLN A 505 46.50 6.17 -8.16
N TYR A 506 45.39 6.69 -7.62
CA TYR A 506 45.25 8.06 -7.24
C TYR A 506 46.25 8.44 -6.14
N ALA A 507 46.40 7.60 -5.11
CA ALA A 507 47.40 7.82 -4.05
C ALA A 507 48.84 7.84 -4.55
N ALA A 508 49.16 7.08 -5.60
CA ALA A 508 50.48 7.08 -6.22
C ALA A 508 50.77 8.38 -7.03
N LEU A 509 49.72 9.01 -7.56
CA LEU A 509 49.83 10.26 -8.30
C LEU A 509 50.00 11.50 -7.40
N LEU A 510 49.62 11.37 -6.10
CA LEU A 510 49.74 12.46 -5.13
C LEU A 510 51.08 12.45 -4.35
N LYS A 511 51.93 11.46 -4.56
CA LYS A 511 53.29 11.36 -4.03
C LYS A 511 54.27 11.91 -5.02
#